data_e26158c8c473d462156e803140f74f14
#
_entry.id   e26158c8c473d462156e803140f74f14
#
_cell.length_a   1.000
_cell.length_b   1.000
_cell.length_c   1.000
_cell.angle_alpha   90.00
_cell.angle_beta   90.00
_cell.angle_gamma   90.00
#
_symmetry.space_group_name_H-M   'P 1'
#
loop_
_entity.id
_entity.type
_entity.pdbx_description
1 polymer ?
#
loop_
_entity_poly.entity_id
_entity_poly.type
_entity_poly.pdbx_seq_one_letter_code
_entity_poly.pdbx_strand_id
1 'polypeptide(L)'
;MKTRSYILVTPAKNEEKTLPLLAKSIVNQSVRPKLWVIVNDNSTDGTREIVSALESRHPWIYGYEMKDEFFEYDATMRYSEVVRAGFDVARRISHESAIPYGYIALVDSDFILERRFFEKLILAFHERPSLGIASGGVYLKSSNGKKIIWERTNPKHPRGSPRVFRRECFDDIGGYRRFYTPDVVSNYLARIKGWDVAQIIDAIAVQLRPTQSRGGVRASYKKQGIANYCLGVPPESALLRVLFFVFTGAPLSKALGFFEGYFLEKKSDCSVPRPVFEFTQRDMSVLKNILKTISMWGMG
;
A
#
# COMPACT_ATOMS: atom_id res chain seq x y z
N MET A 1 -15.29 -17.50 18.88
CA MET A 1 -13.88 -17.06 18.75
C MET A 1 -13.74 -16.32 17.42
N LYS A 2 -13.25 -15.06 17.42
CA LYS A 2 -12.94 -14.36 16.16
C LYS A 2 -11.80 -15.10 15.48
N THR A 3 -11.97 -15.43 14.19
CA THR A 3 -10.95 -16.18 13.44
C THR A 3 -9.62 -15.41 13.34
N ARG A 4 -8.49 -16.11 13.49
CA ARG A 4 -7.14 -15.56 13.26
C ARG A 4 -6.64 -15.78 11.82
N SER A 5 -7.49 -16.36 10.98
CA SER A 5 -7.12 -16.71 9.61
C SER A 5 -7.20 -15.51 8.66
N TYR A 6 -6.32 -15.50 7.69
CA TYR A 6 -6.26 -14.48 6.65
C TYR A 6 -5.94 -15.10 5.28
N ILE A 7 -6.30 -14.35 4.24
CA ILE A 7 -5.87 -14.59 2.86
C ILE A 7 -4.89 -13.50 2.46
N LEU A 8 -3.93 -13.83 1.59
CA LEU A 8 -2.84 -12.97 1.18
C LEU A 8 -2.82 -12.78 -0.34
N VAL A 9 -2.52 -11.56 -0.79
CA VAL A 9 -2.28 -11.22 -2.20
C VAL A 9 -0.90 -10.61 -2.34
N THR A 10 -0.19 -11.01 -3.40
CA THR A 10 1.11 -10.45 -3.79
C THR A 10 1.12 -10.17 -5.29
N PRO A 11 1.20 -8.89 -5.72
CA PRO A 11 1.48 -8.56 -7.12
C PRO A 11 2.96 -8.81 -7.42
N ALA A 12 3.26 -9.37 -8.59
CA ALA A 12 4.62 -9.64 -9.04
C ALA A 12 4.79 -9.26 -10.52
N LYS A 13 5.83 -8.47 -10.82
CA LYS A 13 6.27 -8.15 -12.18
C LYS A 13 7.78 -8.06 -12.24
N ASN A 14 8.42 -9.03 -12.88
CA ASN A 14 9.88 -9.15 -12.98
C ASN A 14 10.54 -9.18 -11.59
N GLU A 15 10.16 -10.15 -10.77
CA GLU A 15 10.53 -10.30 -9.36
C GLU A 15 11.30 -11.60 -9.07
N GLU A 16 11.98 -12.17 -10.07
CA GLU A 16 12.75 -13.41 -9.93
C GLU A 16 13.76 -13.40 -8.76
N LYS A 17 14.30 -12.21 -8.43
CA LYS A 17 15.31 -12.03 -7.36
C LYS A 17 14.71 -11.85 -5.98
N THR A 18 13.52 -11.27 -5.89
CA THR A 18 12.91 -10.84 -4.62
C THR A 18 11.79 -11.77 -4.17
N LEU A 19 10.98 -12.29 -5.09
CA LEU A 19 9.87 -13.19 -4.78
C LEU A 19 10.29 -14.44 -3.96
N PRO A 20 11.43 -15.11 -4.24
CA PRO A 20 11.88 -16.24 -3.41
C PRO A 20 12.18 -15.84 -1.95
N LEU A 21 12.66 -14.62 -1.72
CA LEU A 21 12.95 -14.10 -0.38
C LEU A 21 11.66 -13.82 0.39
N LEU A 22 10.68 -13.18 -0.26
CA LEU A 22 9.35 -13.01 0.30
C LEU A 22 8.74 -14.37 0.60
N ALA A 23 8.74 -15.31 -0.35
CA ALA A 23 8.14 -16.64 -0.20
C ALA A 23 8.72 -17.38 1.01
N LYS A 24 10.04 -17.35 1.17
CA LYS A 24 10.69 -17.91 2.37
C LYS A 24 10.17 -17.29 3.66
N SER A 25 9.95 -15.97 3.69
CA SER A 25 9.45 -15.26 4.88
C SER A 25 7.98 -15.56 5.16
N ILE A 26 7.13 -15.74 4.11
CA ILE A 26 5.71 -16.08 4.26
C ILE A 26 5.52 -17.53 4.72
N VAL A 27 6.24 -18.47 4.13
CA VAL A 27 6.18 -19.90 4.51
C VAL A 27 6.59 -20.11 5.99
N ASN A 28 7.49 -19.28 6.49
CA ASN A 28 7.99 -19.33 7.87
C ASN A 28 7.21 -18.46 8.88
N GLN A 29 6.08 -17.86 8.48
CA GLN A 29 5.25 -17.09 9.41
C GLN A 29 4.71 -17.95 10.55
N SER A 30 4.65 -17.41 11.78
CA SER A 30 4.01 -18.05 12.94
C SER A 30 2.51 -18.27 12.74
N VAL A 31 1.87 -17.38 12.00
CA VAL A 31 0.49 -17.52 11.49
C VAL A 31 0.58 -17.44 9.97
N ARG A 32 0.39 -18.57 9.28
CA ARG A 32 0.41 -18.63 7.82
C ARG A 32 -0.94 -18.26 7.22
N PRO A 33 -0.97 -17.69 5.99
CA PRO A 33 -2.23 -17.47 5.27
C PRO A 33 -2.92 -18.80 4.98
N LYS A 34 -4.24 -18.78 4.93
CA LYS A 34 -5.05 -19.93 4.46
C LYS A 34 -5.04 -20.06 2.95
N LEU A 35 -4.84 -18.95 2.26
CA LEU A 35 -4.66 -18.86 0.82
C LEU A 35 -3.70 -17.71 0.52
N TRP A 36 -2.76 -17.93 -0.36
CA TRP A 36 -1.89 -16.89 -0.91
C TRP A 36 -1.99 -16.87 -2.42
N VAL A 37 -2.53 -15.78 -2.97
CA VAL A 37 -2.61 -15.55 -4.41
C VAL A 37 -1.43 -14.68 -4.83
N ILE A 38 -0.59 -15.19 -5.74
CA ILE A 38 0.50 -14.45 -6.37
C ILE A 38 0.05 -14.09 -7.78
N VAL A 39 -0.07 -12.79 -8.04
CA VAL A 39 -0.54 -12.27 -9.33
C VAL A 39 0.66 -11.91 -10.19
N ASN A 40 0.92 -12.69 -11.23
CA ASN A 40 1.96 -12.38 -12.19
C ASN A 40 1.44 -11.42 -13.27
N ASP A 41 2.02 -10.20 -13.30
CA ASP A 41 1.65 -9.17 -14.28
C ASP A 41 2.56 -9.24 -15.50
N ASN A 42 2.39 -10.28 -16.33
CA ASN A 42 3.13 -10.46 -17.58
C ASN A 42 4.65 -10.30 -17.41
N SER A 43 5.24 -11.02 -16.44
CA SER A 43 6.69 -11.02 -16.23
C SER A 43 7.43 -11.66 -17.41
N THR A 44 8.61 -11.12 -17.72
CA THR A 44 9.49 -11.58 -18.80
C THR A 44 10.77 -12.25 -18.30
N ASP A 45 10.93 -12.34 -16.97
CA ASP A 45 12.01 -13.03 -16.26
C ASP A 45 11.53 -14.36 -15.67
N GLY A 46 12.31 -15.01 -14.81
CA GLY A 46 11.98 -16.29 -14.16
C GLY A 46 10.87 -16.23 -13.09
N THR A 47 10.10 -15.13 -13.00
CA THR A 47 9.03 -14.97 -11.98
C THR A 47 7.93 -16.04 -12.14
N ARG A 48 7.51 -16.36 -13.36
CA ARG A 48 6.46 -17.35 -13.64
C ARG A 48 6.86 -18.74 -13.14
N GLU A 49 8.08 -19.15 -13.43
CA GLU A 49 8.64 -20.45 -13.03
C GLU A 49 8.70 -20.58 -11.50
N ILE A 50 9.07 -19.47 -10.82
CA ILE A 50 9.08 -19.41 -9.35
C ILE A 50 7.67 -19.57 -8.78
N VAL A 51 6.68 -18.87 -9.35
CA VAL A 51 5.26 -19.00 -8.93
C VAL A 51 4.79 -20.44 -9.08
N SER A 52 5.01 -21.07 -10.26
CA SER A 52 4.63 -22.45 -10.51
C SER A 52 5.30 -23.45 -9.55
N ALA A 53 6.59 -23.22 -9.22
CA ALA A 53 7.30 -24.04 -8.26
C ALA A 53 6.77 -23.88 -6.83
N LEU A 54 6.35 -22.67 -6.44
CA LEU A 54 5.73 -22.41 -5.14
C LEU A 54 4.35 -23.08 -5.04
N GLU A 55 3.53 -22.97 -6.06
CA GLU A 55 2.21 -23.60 -6.16
C GLU A 55 2.29 -25.12 -6.06
N SER A 56 3.23 -25.73 -6.78
CA SER A 56 3.47 -27.19 -6.73
C SER A 56 3.88 -27.70 -5.35
N ARG A 57 4.62 -26.89 -4.58
CA ARG A 57 5.12 -27.28 -3.24
C ARG A 57 4.14 -26.98 -2.10
N HIS A 58 3.22 -26.05 -2.31
CA HIS A 58 2.36 -25.53 -1.26
C HIS A 58 0.92 -25.40 -1.74
N PRO A 59 0.00 -26.33 -1.41
CA PRO A 59 -1.38 -26.36 -1.93
C PRO A 59 -2.25 -25.15 -1.50
N TRP A 60 -1.75 -24.30 -0.62
CA TRP A 60 -2.38 -23.04 -0.21
C TRP A 60 -1.85 -21.82 -0.98
N ILE A 61 -0.92 -22.00 -1.92
CA ILE A 61 -0.44 -20.96 -2.84
C ILE A 61 -1.11 -21.16 -4.19
N TYR A 62 -1.57 -20.07 -4.79
CA TYR A 62 -2.23 -20.04 -6.09
C TYR A 62 -1.59 -18.98 -6.98
N GLY A 63 -1.05 -19.37 -8.11
CA GLY A 63 -0.56 -18.49 -9.17
C GLY A 63 -1.70 -17.99 -10.05
N TYR A 64 -1.77 -16.69 -10.27
CA TYR A 64 -2.72 -16.07 -11.19
C TYR A 64 -2.00 -15.22 -12.21
N GLU A 65 -2.21 -15.52 -13.51
CA GLU A 65 -1.65 -14.74 -14.61
C GLU A 65 -2.63 -13.66 -15.05
N MET A 66 -2.17 -12.42 -15.13
CA MET A 66 -2.96 -11.35 -15.73
C MET A 66 -3.13 -11.61 -17.23
N LYS A 67 -4.37 -11.54 -17.72
CA LYS A 67 -4.71 -11.90 -19.12
C LYS A 67 -4.66 -10.73 -20.09
N ASP A 68 -4.51 -9.49 -19.57
CA ASP A 68 -4.61 -8.30 -20.38
C ASP A 68 -3.25 -7.90 -20.94
N GLU A 69 -3.15 -7.73 -22.25
CA GLU A 69 -2.03 -7.07 -22.93
C GLU A 69 -2.21 -5.55 -22.84
N PHE A 70 -1.75 -4.93 -21.76
CA PHE A 70 -1.73 -3.48 -21.66
C PHE A 70 -0.45 -2.92 -22.28
N PHE A 71 -0.58 -2.16 -23.38
CA PHE A 71 0.53 -1.56 -24.13
C PHE A 71 1.07 -0.27 -23.49
N GLU A 72 0.31 0.42 -22.65
CA GLU A 72 0.78 1.61 -21.95
C GLU A 72 0.91 1.38 -20.45
N TYR A 73 2.14 1.48 -19.96
CA TYR A 73 2.47 1.31 -18.55
C TYR A 73 2.20 2.59 -17.76
N ASP A 74 0.98 2.83 -17.36
CA ASP A 74 0.72 3.68 -16.19
C ASP A 74 0.93 2.85 -14.92
N ALA A 75 2.13 2.97 -14.35
CA ALA A 75 2.58 2.16 -13.23
C ALA A 75 1.64 2.19 -12.01
N THR A 76 0.89 3.29 -11.83
CA THR A 76 0.04 3.48 -10.65
C THR A 76 -1.33 2.83 -10.81
N MET A 77 -1.99 3.06 -11.94
CA MET A 77 -3.29 2.47 -12.22
C MET A 77 -3.16 0.97 -12.46
N ARG A 78 -2.15 0.52 -13.23
CA ARG A 78 -1.88 -0.90 -13.45
C ARG A 78 -1.65 -1.65 -12.16
N TYR A 79 -0.84 -1.08 -11.23
CA TYR A 79 -0.62 -1.68 -9.92
C TYR A 79 -1.95 -1.93 -9.19
N SER A 80 -2.84 -0.95 -9.15
CA SER A 80 -4.13 -1.09 -8.47
C SER A 80 -5.05 -2.11 -9.13
N GLU A 81 -4.98 -2.27 -10.47
CA GLU A 81 -5.71 -3.31 -11.21
C GLU A 81 -5.20 -4.70 -10.88
N VAL A 82 -3.88 -4.90 -10.88
CA VAL A 82 -3.25 -6.18 -10.53
C VAL A 82 -3.60 -6.60 -9.11
N VAL A 83 -3.51 -5.67 -8.14
CA VAL A 83 -3.87 -5.92 -6.75
C VAL A 83 -5.36 -6.23 -6.60
N ARG A 84 -6.24 -5.49 -7.29
CA ARG A 84 -7.68 -5.74 -7.28
C ARG A 84 -8.01 -7.13 -7.84
N ALA A 85 -7.44 -7.47 -9.00
CA ALA A 85 -7.61 -8.80 -9.59
C ALA A 85 -7.20 -9.91 -8.62
N GLY A 86 -6.07 -9.73 -7.93
CA GLY A 86 -5.62 -10.66 -6.89
C GLY A 86 -6.61 -10.82 -5.75
N PHE A 87 -7.17 -9.71 -5.24
CA PHE A 87 -8.21 -9.78 -4.19
C PHE A 87 -9.50 -10.45 -4.69
N ASP A 88 -9.94 -10.15 -5.90
CA ASP A 88 -11.14 -10.76 -6.48
C ASP A 88 -10.95 -12.28 -6.63
N VAL A 89 -9.79 -12.73 -7.14
CA VAL A 89 -9.43 -14.13 -7.24
C VAL A 89 -9.35 -14.80 -5.86
N ALA A 90 -8.66 -14.19 -4.90
CA ALA A 90 -8.51 -14.75 -3.55
C ALA A 90 -9.87 -14.90 -2.85
N ARG A 91 -10.77 -13.93 -2.98
CA ARG A 91 -12.13 -14.00 -2.43
C ARG A 91 -12.97 -15.07 -3.11
N ARG A 92 -12.90 -15.18 -4.44
CA ARG A 92 -13.60 -16.21 -5.20
C ARG A 92 -13.16 -17.61 -4.78
N ILE A 93 -11.85 -17.89 -4.78
CA ILE A 93 -11.32 -19.20 -4.36
C ILE A 93 -11.72 -19.50 -2.91
N SER A 94 -11.63 -18.51 -2.03
CA SER A 94 -12.02 -18.69 -0.63
C SER A 94 -13.50 -19.02 -0.46
N HIS A 95 -14.37 -18.46 -1.28
CA HIS A 95 -15.80 -18.77 -1.30
C HIS A 95 -16.06 -20.18 -1.84
N GLU A 96 -15.52 -20.51 -3.01
CA GLU A 96 -15.70 -21.80 -3.69
C GLU A 96 -15.15 -22.99 -2.86
N SER A 97 -14.03 -22.77 -2.15
CA SER A 97 -13.37 -23.79 -1.32
C SER A 97 -13.74 -23.71 0.17
N ALA A 98 -14.72 -22.91 0.54
CA ALA A 98 -15.18 -22.68 1.90
C ALA A 98 -14.02 -22.35 2.89
N ILE A 99 -13.01 -21.60 2.44
CA ILE A 99 -11.87 -21.18 3.27
C ILE A 99 -12.29 -20.03 4.18
N PRO A 100 -12.34 -20.23 5.53
CA PRO A 100 -12.72 -19.15 6.44
C PRO A 100 -11.57 -18.16 6.63
N TYR A 101 -11.86 -16.86 6.55
CA TYR A 101 -10.90 -15.80 6.86
C TYR A 101 -11.59 -14.58 7.50
N GLY A 102 -10.87 -13.93 8.40
CA GLY A 102 -11.30 -12.68 9.04
C GLY A 102 -10.48 -11.47 8.56
N TYR A 103 -9.37 -11.71 7.84
CA TYR A 103 -8.49 -10.65 7.39
C TYR A 103 -8.03 -10.90 5.95
N ILE A 104 -7.75 -9.80 5.25
CA ILE A 104 -7.24 -9.79 3.89
C ILE A 104 -5.93 -9.00 3.89
N ALA A 105 -4.85 -9.59 3.38
CA ALA A 105 -3.52 -9.02 3.41
C ALA A 105 -2.99 -8.72 2.00
N LEU A 106 -2.17 -7.68 1.90
CA LEU A 106 -1.40 -7.29 0.72
C LEU A 106 0.06 -7.17 1.10
N VAL A 107 0.93 -7.84 0.36
CA VAL A 107 2.39 -7.71 0.47
C VAL A 107 3.01 -7.68 -0.92
N ASP A 108 3.80 -6.63 -1.20
CA ASP A 108 4.56 -6.56 -2.44
C ASP A 108 5.73 -7.55 -2.43
N SER A 109 6.14 -8.00 -3.60
CA SER A 109 7.13 -9.07 -3.79
C SER A 109 8.56 -8.71 -3.36
N ASP A 110 8.83 -7.43 -3.07
CA ASP A 110 10.15 -6.94 -2.65
C ASP A 110 10.31 -6.77 -1.11
N PHE A 111 9.49 -7.46 -0.32
CA PHE A 111 9.57 -7.45 1.15
C PHE A 111 10.13 -8.75 1.73
N ILE A 112 10.78 -8.62 2.87
CA ILE A 112 11.07 -9.72 3.81
C ILE A 112 10.36 -9.38 5.13
N LEU A 113 9.53 -10.29 5.61
CA LEU A 113 8.77 -10.11 6.85
C LEU A 113 9.42 -10.87 8.00
N GLU A 114 9.42 -10.28 9.19
CA GLU A 114 9.76 -11.02 10.40
C GLU A 114 8.79 -12.18 10.64
N ARG A 115 9.22 -13.21 11.37
CA ARG A 115 8.43 -14.44 11.59
C ARG A 115 7.05 -14.20 12.22
N ARG A 116 6.90 -13.19 13.07
CA ARG A 116 5.66 -12.89 13.81
C ARG A 116 4.89 -11.69 13.22
N PHE A 117 5.19 -11.31 11.99
CA PHE A 117 4.62 -10.12 11.36
C PHE A 117 3.07 -10.12 11.39
N PHE A 118 2.46 -11.13 10.78
CA PHE A 118 1.00 -11.23 10.73
C PHE A 118 0.37 -11.52 12.09
N GLU A 119 1.05 -12.28 12.95
CA GLU A 119 0.59 -12.52 14.32
C GLU A 119 0.43 -11.21 15.09
N LYS A 120 1.41 -10.31 15.02
CA LYS A 120 1.37 -9.00 15.69
C LYS A 120 0.24 -8.11 15.12
N LEU A 121 0.06 -8.07 13.80
CA LEU A 121 -1.03 -7.33 13.19
C LEU A 121 -2.39 -7.89 13.60
N ILE A 122 -2.58 -9.21 13.56
CA ILE A 122 -3.84 -9.85 13.94
C ILE A 122 -4.14 -9.62 15.43
N LEU A 123 -3.13 -9.65 16.30
CA LEU A 123 -3.29 -9.32 17.72
C LEU A 123 -3.79 -7.88 17.90
N ALA A 124 -3.20 -6.91 17.20
CA ALA A 124 -3.64 -5.52 17.24
C ALA A 124 -5.11 -5.34 16.79
N PHE A 125 -5.58 -6.12 15.81
CA PHE A 125 -6.99 -6.15 15.43
C PHE A 125 -7.90 -6.75 16.51
N HIS A 126 -7.43 -7.74 17.27
CA HIS A 126 -8.19 -8.30 18.39
C HIS A 126 -8.30 -7.33 19.55
N GLU A 127 -7.23 -6.62 19.88
CA GLU A 127 -7.19 -5.63 20.96
C GLU A 127 -7.99 -4.37 20.63
N ARG A 128 -8.11 -4.02 19.33
CA ARG A 128 -8.82 -2.82 18.85
C ARG A 128 -9.91 -3.21 17.84
N PRO A 129 -11.14 -3.46 18.28
CA PRO A 129 -12.27 -3.85 17.41
C PRO A 129 -12.60 -2.82 16.32
N SER A 130 -12.35 -1.52 16.56
CA SER A 130 -12.52 -0.43 15.59
C SER A 130 -11.42 -0.37 14.53
N LEU A 131 -10.29 -1.11 14.71
CA LEU A 131 -9.20 -1.11 13.74
C LEU A 131 -9.64 -1.85 12.47
N GLY A 132 -9.71 -1.13 11.36
CA GLY A 132 -10.09 -1.64 10.04
C GLY A 132 -8.90 -1.95 9.14
N ILE A 133 -7.84 -1.12 9.20
CA ILE A 133 -6.64 -1.28 8.37
C ILE A 133 -5.38 -1.12 9.24
N ALA A 134 -4.45 -2.06 9.11
CA ALA A 134 -3.14 -1.99 9.76
C ALA A 134 -2.00 -2.29 8.77
N SER A 135 -0.85 -1.63 8.97
CA SER A 135 0.41 -1.98 8.31
C SER A 135 1.52 -2.19 9.34
N GLY A 136 2.62 -2.81 8.93
CA GLY A 136 3.80 -2.93 9.77
C GLY A 136 4.73 -1.71 9.74
N GLY A 137 5.78 -1.74 10.58
CA GLY A 137 6.94 -0.87 10.48
C GLY A 137 7.84 -1.31 9.33
N VAL A 138 8.19 -0.38 8.44
CA VAL A 138 9.02 -0.67 7.27
C VAL A 138 10.44 -0.17 7.46
N TYR A 139 11.39 -1.02 7.16
CA TYR A 139 12.82 -0.75 7.17
C TYR A 139 13.34 -0.87 5.74
N LEU A 140 14.12 0.10 5.32
CA LEU A 140 14.76 0.12 4.00
C LEU A 140 16.16 -0.47 4.10
N LYS A 141 16.49 -1.37 3.19
CA LYS A 141 17.87 -1.81 3.00
C LYS A 141 18.66 -0.70 2.31
N SER A 142 19.78 -0.26 2.91
CA SER A 142 20.68 0.73 2.30
C SER A 142 21.21 0.23 0.96
N SER A 143 21.51 1.16 0.04
CA SER A 143 22.05 0.86 -1.30
C SER A 143 23.32 0.00 -1.28
N ASN A 144 24.15 0.12 -0.23
CA ASN A 144 25.33 -0.72 -0.02
C ASN A 144 25.04 -2.03 0.72
N GLY A 145 23.77 -2.32 1.04
CA GLY A 145 23.31 -3.53 1.71
C GLY A 145 23.73 -3.70 3.18
N LYS A 146 24.53 -2.78 3.73
CA LYS A 146 25.16 -2.91 5.06
C LYS A 146 24.31 -2.35 6.21
N LYS A 147 23.34 -1.49 5.93
CA LYS A 147 22.47 -0.88 6.97
C LYS A 147 21.02 -1.06 6.63
N ILE A 148 20.21 -1.28 7.66
CA ILE A 148 18.76 -1.26 7.61
C ILE A 148 18.32 0.04 8.30
N ILE A 149 17.58 0.88 7.59
CA ILE A 149 17.17 2.19 8.06
C ILE A 149 15.65 2.18 8.22
N TRP A 150 15.17 2.52 9.41
CA TRP A 150 13.74 2.68 9.63
C TRP A 150 13.19 3.84 8.82
N GLU A 151 12.21 3.55 7.98
CA GLU A 151 11.48 4.57 7.26
C GLU A 151 10.44 5.22 8.19
N ARG A 152 10.79 6.38 8.73
CA ARG A 152 9.89 7.16 9.60
C ARG A 152 8.68 7.61 8.79
N THR A 153 7.52 7.07 9.14
CA THR A 153 6.22 7.47 8.59
C THR A 153 5.29 7.82 9.75
N ASN A 154 4.23 8.57 9.46
CA ASN A 154 3.24 8.90 10.48
C ASN A 154 2.46 7.62 10.88
N PRO A 155 2.49 7.19 12.16
CA PRO A 155 1.82 5.96 12.60
C PRO A 155 0.29 5.96 12.39
N LYS A 156 -0.31 7.13 12.18
CA LYS A 156 -1.73 7.27 11.86
C LYS A 156 -2.05 6.99 10.39
N HIS A 157 -1.04 6.77 9.56
CA HIS A 157 -1.20 6.49 8.12
C HIS A 157 -0.55 5.15 7.79
N PRO A 158 -1.31 4.04 7.77
CA PRO A 158 -0.78 2.75 7.35
C PRO A 158 -0.26 2.82 5.92
N ARG A 159 0.85 2.11 5.68
CA ARG A 159 1.49 2.04 4.38
C ARG A 159 0.66 1.25 3.38
N GLY A 160 0.96 1.43 2.09
CA GLY A 160 0.35 0.68 1.00
C GLY A 160 0.63 -0.82 1.09
N SER A 161 1.88 -1.18 1.44
CA SER A 161 2.34 -2.55 1.63
C SER A 161 3.50 -2.57 2.65
N PRO A 162 3.68 -3.64 3.45
CA PRO A 162 2.70 -4.70 3.72
C PRO A 162 1.54 -4.21 4.61
N ARG A 163 0.31 -4.59 4.26
CA ARG A 163 -0.90 -4.19 5.02
C ARG A 163 -1.90 -5.32 5.17
N VAL A 164 -2.76 -5.16 6.17
CA VAL A 164 -3.87 -6.07 6.45
C VAL A 164 -5.15 -5.25 6.63
N PHE A 165 -6.23 -5.74 6.06
CA PHE A 165 -7.58 -5.24 6.25
C PHE A 165 -8.36 -6.22 7.11
N ARG A 166 -9.17 -5.72 8.04
CA ARG A 166 -10.27 -6.48 8.59
C ARG A 166 -11.29 -6.75 7.49
N ARG A 167 -11.83 -7.98 7.38
CA ARG A 167 -12.76 -8.35 6.31
C ARG A 167 -13.95 -7.42 6.24
N GLU A 168 -14.57 -7.13 7.38
CA GLU A 168 -15.74 -6.24 7.48
C GLU A 168 -15.40 -4.83 6.98
N CYS A 169 -14.24 -4.28 7.35
CA CYS A 169 -13.77 -2.99 6.85
C CYS A 169 -13.54 -3.02 5.32
N PHE A 170 -12.93 -4.10 4.80
CA PHE A 170 -12.68 -4.27 3.37
C PHE A 170 -13.99 -4.28 2.57
N ASP A 171 -15.03 -4.96 3.10
CA ASP A 171 -16.35 -5.01 2.50
C ASP A 171 -17.06 -3.65 2.59
N ASP A 172 -17.02 -2.95 3.74
CA ASP A 172 -17.62 -1.63 3.96
C ASP A 172 -17.06 -0.54 3.05
N ILE A 173 -15.76 -0.58 2.73
CA ILE A 173 -15.13 0.37 1.82
C ILE A 173 -15.33 0.01 0.34
N GLY A 174 -15.99 -1.12 0.06
CA GLY A 174 -16.24 -1.61 -1.29
C GLY A 174 -15.01 -2.23 -1.96
N GLY A 175 -14.11 -2.83 -1.17
CA GLY A 175 -12.92 -3.52 -1.66
C GLY A 175 -11.77 -2.59 -2.06
N TYR A 176 -10.79 -3.16 -2.76
CA TYR A 176 -9.64 -2.40 -3.26
C TYR A 176 -9.96 -1.81 -4.63
N ARG A 177 -9.86 -0.50 -4.76
CA ARG A 177 -10.31 0.20 -5.97
C ARG A 177 -9.16 0.56 -6.89
N ARG A 178 -9.45 0.75 -8.18
CA ARG A 178 -8.52 1.27 -9.18
C ARG A 178 -8.35 2.77 -8.99
N PHE A 179 -7.20 3.19 -8.46
CA PHE A 179 -6.84 4.60 -8.25
C PHE A 179 -5.33 4.81 -8.32
N TYR A 180 -4.89 6.07 -8.48
CA TYR A 180 -3.48 6.47 -8.43
C TYR A 180 -2.81 6.21 -7.09
N THR A 181 -3.54 6.31 -5.98
CA THR A 181 -3.08 6.04 -4.61
C THR A 181 -4.13 5.22 -3.88
N PRO A 182 -4.31 3.95 -4.28
CA PRO A 182 -5.40 3.12 -3.79
C PRO A 182 -5.31 2.85 -2.29
N ASP A 183 -4.10 2.90 -1.74
CA ASP A 183 -3.80 2.77 -0.32
C ASP A 183 -4.31 3.98 0.49
N VAL A 184 -4.08 5.20 0.01
CA VAL A 184 -4.58 6.44 0.65
C VAL A 184 -6.10 6.50 0.58
N VAL A 185 -6.68 6.17 -0.59
CA VAL A 185 -8.13 6.11 -0.78
C VAL A 185 -8.77 5.11 0.17
N SER A 186 -8.18 3.90 0.31
CA SER A 186 -8.67 2.89 1.25
C SER A 186 -8.63 3.38 2.70
N ASN A 187 -7.55 4.08 3.10
CA ASN A 187 -7.43 4.66 4.44
C ASN A 187 -8.49 5.74 4.70
N TYR A 188 -8.78 6.59 3.72
CA TYR A 188 -9.81 7.64 3.85
C TYR A 188 -11.22 7.05 3.88
N LEU A 189 -11.52 6.09 2.99
CA LEU A 189 -12.81 5.39 3.02
C LEU A 189 -13.05 4.68 4.34
N ALA A 190 -12.03 4.00 4.89
CA ALA A 190 -12.13 3.36 6.20
C ALA A 190 -12.50 4.38 7.29
N ARG A 191 -11.80 5.53 7.35
CA ARG A 191 -12.11 6.59 8.32
C ARG A 191 -13.51 7.20 8.14
N ILE A 192 -13.93 7.43 6.90
CA ILE A 192 -15.27 7.92 6.58
C ILE A 192 -16.35 6.95 7.08
N LYS A 193 -16.05 5.64 7.05
CA LYS A 193 -16.93 4.57 7.56
C LYS A 193 -16.81 4.31 9.07
N GLY A 194 -15.99 5.11 9.79
CA GLY A 194 -15.82 5.01 11.24
C GLY A 194 -14.77 3.99 11.69
N TRP A 195 -13.99 3.42 10.76
CA TRP A 195 -12.90 2.53 11.08
C TRP A 195 -11.61 3.29 11.43
N ASP A 196 -10.90 2.78 12.42
CA ASP A 196 -9.53 3.22 12.70
C ASP A 196 -8.54 2.62 11.71
N VAL A 197 -7.46 3.36 11.46
CA VAL A 197 -6.34 2.91 10.64
C VAL A 197 -5.03 3.22 11.37
N ALA A 198 -4.08 2.27 11.39
CA ALA A 198 -2.85 2.43 12.15
C ALA A 198 -1.65 1.70 11.54
N GLN A 199 -0.45 2.17 11.88
CA GLN A 199 0.78 1.43 11.68
C GLN A 199 1.19 0.76 12.99
N ILE A 200 1.47 -0.54 12.95
CA ILE A 200 1.95 -1.35 14.07
C ILE A 200 3.46 -1.47 13.90
N ILE A 201 4.17 -0.55 14.52
CA ILE A 201 5.62 -0.34 14.31
C ILE A 201 6.43 -1.59 14.66
N ASP A 202 5.98 -2.36 15.66
CA ASP A 202 6.65 -3.57 16.14
C ASP A 202 6.51 -4.77 15.18
N ALA A 203 5.60 -4.71 14.22
CA ALA A 203 5.51 -5.68 13.14
C ALA A 203 6.50 -5.28 12.04
N ILE A 204 7.66 -5.94 12.00
CA ILE A 204 8.80 -5.50 11.19
C ILE A 204 8.76 -6.12 9.79
N ALA A 205 8.89 -5.26 8.78
CA ALA A 205 9.09 -5.62 7.39
C ALA A 205 10.32 -4.89 6.82
N VAL A 206 11.14 -5.60 6.05
CA VAL A 206 12.31 -5.03 5.36
C VAL A 206 12.00 -4.95 3.87
N GLN A 207 12.02 -3.75 3.31
CA GLN A 207 11.89 -3.53 1.87
C GLN A 207 13.26 -3.60 1.21
N LEU A 208 13.37 -4.42 0.17
CA LEU A 208 14.63 -4.72 -0.51
C LEU A 208 15.03 -3.63 -1.52
N ARG A 209 14.05 -2.89 -2.03
CA ARG A 209 14.25 -1.78 -2.97
C ARG A 209 13.65 -0.50 -2.41
N PRO A 210 14.30 0.66 -2.58
CA PRO A 210 13.70 1.93 -2.17
C PRO A 210 12.36 2.16 -2.85
N THR A 211 11.37 2.63 -2.11
CA THR A 211 10.07 3.01 -2.64
C THR A 211 10.26 4.01 -3.79
N GLN A 212 9.55 3.79 -4.91
CA GLN A 212 9.58 4.70 -6.07
C GLN A 212 10.93 4.79 -6.82
N SER A 213 11.78 3.78 -6.72
CA SER A 213 13.08 3.77 -7.41
C SER A 213 12.99 3.72 -8.95
N ARG A 214 11.84 3.33 -9.51
CA ARG A 214 11.62 3.27 -10.97
C ARG A 214 11.27 4.67 -11.51
N GLY A 215 12.10 5.23 -12.38
CA GLY A 215 11.85 6.51 -13.06
C GLY A 215 12.47 7.75 -12.41
N GLY A 216 13.19 7.62 -11.29
CA GLY A 216 13.88 8.73 -10.64
C GLY A 216 13.01 9.65 -9.78
N VAL A 217 13.67 10.54 -9.04
CA VAL A 217 13.02 11.40 -8.02
C VAL A 217 11.95 12.32 -8.61
N ARG A 218 12.25 13.01 -9.74
CA ARG A 218 11.31 13.96 -10.35
C ARG A 218 10.03 13.26 -10.80
N ALA A 219 10.15 12.12 -11.51
CA ALA A 219 8.99 11.36 -11.99
C ALA A 219 8.12 10.84 -10.84
N SER A 220 8.75 10.40 -9.75
CA SER A 220 8.05 9.96 -8.54
C SER A 220 7.23 11.09 -7.90
N TYR A 221 7.82 12.28 -7.75
CA TYR A 221 7.11 13.43 -7.18
C TYR A 221 6.08 14.02 -8.15
N LYS A 222 6.27 13.90 -9.48
CA LYS A 222 5.23 14.22 -10.48
C LYS A 222 3.99 13.34 -10.26
N LYS A 223 4.15 12.04 -10.09
CA LYS A 223 3.05 11.11 -9.74
C LYS A 223 2.36 11.49 -8.43
N GLN A 224 3.12 11.90 -7.41
CA GLN A 224 2.53 12.40 -6.15
C GLN A 224 1.72 13.69 -6.37
N GLY A 225 2.19 14.60 -7.22
CA GLY A 225 1.45 15.80 -7.59
C GLY A 225 0.11 15.47 -8.23
N ILE A 226 0.11 14.60 -9.25
CA ILE A 226 -1.11 14.10 -9.91
C ILE A 226 -2.06 13.45 -8.87
N ALA A 227 -1.55 12.55 -8.04
CA ALA A 227 -2.33 11.88 -7.02
C ALA A 227 -2.98 12.86 -6.02
N ASN A 228 -2.24 13.89 -5.57
CA ASN A 228 -2.80 14.91 -4.67
C ASN A 228 -3.89 15.75 -5.34
N TYR A 229 -3.72 16.09 -6.62
CA TYR A 229 -4.77 16.77 -7.38
C TYR A 229 -6.03 15.89 -7.47
N CYS A 230 -5.88 14.63 -7.88
CA CYS A 230 -7.00 13.69 -8.00
C CYS A 230 -7.70 13.43 -6.66
N LEU A 231 -6.98 13.45 -5.55
CA LEU A 231 -7.56 13.34 -4.21
C LEU A 231 -8.31 14.61 -3.77
N GLY A 232 -8.20 15.71 -4.51
CA GLY A 232 -8.82 16.98 -4.16
C GLY A 232 -8.07 17.75 -3.08
N VAL A 233 -6.75 17.58 -2.96
CA VAL A 233 -5.93 18.43 -2.06
C VAL A 233 -6.08 19.87 -2.52
N PRO A 234 -6.37 20.84 -1.62
CA PRO A 234 -6.54 22.24 -2.01
C PRO A 234 -5.25 22.82 -2.66
N PRO A 235 -5.36 23.66 -3.69
CA PRO A 235 -4.21 24.24 -4.42
C PRO A 235 -3.23 24.97 -3.50
N GLU A 236 -3.73 25.69 -2.50
CA GLU A 236 -2.90 26.39 -1.51
C GLU A 236 -2.08 25.41 -0.66
N SER A 237 -2.63 24.27 -0.27
CA SER A 237 -1.92 23.22 0.45
C SER A 237 -0.86 22.55 -0.43
N ALA A 238 -1.14 22.37 -1.72
CA ALA A 238 -0.18 21.87 -2.69
C ALA A 238 0.98 22.86 -2.89
N LEU A 239 0.69 24.15 -2.99
CA LEU A 239 1.69 25.21 -3.12
C LEU A 239 2.59 25.28 -1.88
N LEU A 240 2.01 25.23 -0.67
CA LEU A 240 2.77 25.19 0.59
C LEU A 240 3.72 23.98 0.62
N ARG A 241 3.33 22.84 0.09
CA ARG A 241 4.19 21.65 -0.01
C ARG A 241 5.36 21.89 -0.97
N VAL A 242 5.14 22.55 -2.10
CA VAL A 242 6.23 22.93 -3.02
C VAL A 242 7.21 23.86 -2.31
N LEU A 243 6.71 24.92 -1.66
CA LEU A 243 7.54 25.85 -0.88
C LEU A 243 8.32 25.14 0.23
N PHE A 244 7.68 24.23 0.96
CA PHE A 244 8.34 23.40 1.98
C PHE A 244 9.53 22.63 1.40
N PHE A 245 9.41 22.01 0.22
CA PHE A 245 10.53 21.31 -0.42
C PHE A 245 11.69 22.25 -0.76
N VAL A 246 11.38 23.48 -1.22
CA VAL A 246 12.41 24.49 -1.54
C VAL A 246 13.13 24.97 -0.28
N PHE A 247 12.38 25.33 0.77
CA PHE A 247 12.97 25.92 1.98
C PHE A 247 13.65 24.91 2.91
N THR A 248 13.31 23.61 2.83
CA THR A 248 13.96 22.58 3.65
C THR A 248 15.22 21.98 3.03
N GLY A 249 15.70 22.54 1.91
CA GLY A 249 16.89 22.03 1.21
C GLY A 249 16.68 20.67 0.53
N ALA A 250 15.42 20.27 0.33
CA ALA A 250 15.14 19.06 -0.44
C ALA A 250 15.60 19.23 -1.90
N PRO A 251 16.02 18.14 -2.60
CA PRO A 251 16.41 18.24 -4.00
C PRO A 251 15.34 18.97 -4.82
N LEU A 252 15.74 19.98 -5.62
CA LEU A 252 14.83 20.81 -6.43
C LEU A 252 13.94 19.95 -7.36
N SER A 253 14.46 18.80 -7.79
CA SER A 253 13.69 17.82 -8.57
C SER A 253 12.41 17.32 -7.88
N LYS A 254 12.33 17.36 -6.54
CA LYS A 254 11.12 17.03 -5.78
C LYS A 254 10.05 18.13 -5.93
N ALA A 255 10.47 19.38 -5.70
CA ALA A 255 9.59 20.54 -5.83
C ALA A 255 9.05 20.67 -7.26
N LEU A 256 9.95 20.61 -8.25
CA LEU A 256 9.58 20.69 -9.67
C LEU A 256 8.65 19.54 -10.10
N GLY A 257 9.00 18.30 -9.74
CA GLY A 257 8.15 17.16 -10.08
C GLY A 257 6.76 17.27 -9.47
N PHE A 258 6.66 17.62 -8.18
CA PHE A 258 5.36 17.76 -7.53
C PHE A 258 4.53 18.91 -8.12
N PHE A 259 5.15 20.08 -8.38
CA PHE A 259 4.50 21.22 -9.03
C PHE A 259 3.99 20.85 -10.41
N GLU A 260 4.83 20.26 -11.25
CA GLU A 260 4.47 19.79 -12.58
C GLU A 260 3.26 18.85 -12.54
N GLY A 261 3.30 17.82 -11.69
CA GLY A 261 2.23 16.85 -11.56
C GLY A 261 0.93 17.45 -11.04
N TYR A 262 0.99 18.40 -10.10
CA TYR A 262 -0.22 18.98 -9.55
C TYR A 262 -0.82 20.08 -10.44
N PHE A 263 -0.02 21.00 -10.95
CA PHE A 263 -0.52 22.22 -11.61
C PHE A 263 -0.50 22.16 -13.14
N LEU A 264 0.45 21.45 -13.75
CA LEU A 264 0.68 21.52 -15.20
C LEU A 264 0.22 20.27 -15.96
N GLU A 265 0.19 19.09 -15.32
CA GLU A 265 -0.15 17.86 -16.01
C GLU A 265 -1.63 17.81 -16.40
N LYS A 266 -1.92 17.34 -17.62
CA LYS A 266 -3.28 17.05 -18.06
C LYS A 266 -3.76 15.78 -17.36
N LYS A 267 -4.84 15.89 -16.57
CA LYS A 267 -5.39 14.76 -15.78
C LYS A 267 -6.62 14.23 -16.50
N SER A 268 -6.49 13.05 -17.07
CA SER A 268 -7.55 12.42 -17.87
C SER A 268 -8.50 11.53 -17.07
N ASP A 269 -8.07 11.01 -15.92
CA ASP A 269 -8.89 10.08 -15.12
C ASP A 269 -8.64 10.27 -13.62
N CYS A 270 -9.39 11.18 -13.02
CA CYS A 270 -9.34 11.51 -11.59
C CYS A 270 -10.64 11.14 -10.86
N SER A 271 -11.25 10.02 -11.20
CA SER A 271 -12.51 9.58 -10.59
C SER A 271 -12.33 9.06 -9.14
N VAL A 272 -12.05 9.98 -8.22
CA VAL A 272 -12.06 9.69 -6.78
C VAL A 272 -13.51 9.71 -6.27
N PRO A 273 -13.92 8.80 -5.38
CA PRO A 273 -15.24 8.87 -4.77
C PRO A 273 -15.47 10.23 -4.10
N ARG A 274 -16.62 10.85 -4.38
CA ARG A 274 -17.00 12.16 -3.82
C ARG A 274 -16.77 12.28 -2.31
N PRO A 275 -17.10 11.27 -1.47
CA PRO A 275 -16.81 11.34 -0.04
C PRO A 275 -15.32 11.47 0.29
N VAL A 276 -14.43 10.85 -0.50
CA VAL A 276 -12.97 10.97 -0.31
C VAL A 276 -12.49 12.36 -0.67
N PHE A 277 -12.99 12.92 -1.78
CA PHE A 277 -12.68 14.29 -2.19
C PHE A 277 -13.09 15.30 -1.09
N GLU A 278 -14.33 15.23 -0.61
CA GLU A 278 -14.86 16.10 0.44
C GLU A 278 -14.10 15.93 1.77
N PHE A 279 -13.72 14.69 2.11
CA PHE A 279 -12.90 14.39 3.27
C PHE A 279 -11.51 15.04 3.15
N THR A 280 -10.86 14.91 2.01
CA THR A 280 -9.54 15.49 1.75
C THR A 280 -9.57 17.03 1.83
N GLN A 281 -10.59 17.64 1.23
CA GLN A 281 -10.78 19.10 1.30
C GLN A 281 -10.88 19.59 2.75
N ARG A 282 -11.59 18.88 3.61
CA ARG A 282 -11.73 19.24 5.03
C ARG A 282 -10.48 18.95 5.86
N ASP A 283 -9.82 17.82 5.62
CA ASP A 283 -8.69 17.36 6.43
C ASP A 283 -7.39 18.11 6.08
N MET A 284 -7.23 18.52 4.81
CA MET A 284 -6.05 19.23 4.32
C MET A 284 -6.26 20.73 4.11
N SER A 285 -7.32 21.31 4.65
CA SER A 285 -7.50 22.77 4.59
C SER A 285 -6.38 23.49 5.35
N VAL A 286 -5.85 24.57 4.75
CA VAL A 286 -4.76 25.38 5.34
C VAL A 286 -5.13 25.88 6.73
N LEU A 287 -6.39 26.29 6.93
CA LEU A 287 -6.88 26.78 8.21
C LEU A 287 -6.73 25.74 9.32
N LYS A 288 -7.08 24.48 9.04
CA LYS A 288 -6.96 23.39 10.01
C LYS A 288 -5.50 23.05 10.33
N ASN A 289 -4.62 23.14 9.32
CA ASN A 289 -3.19 22.91 9.52
C ASN A 289 -2.53 24.06 10.31
N ILE A 290 -2.91 25.32 10.07
CA ILE A 290 -2.45 26.47 10.83
C ILE A 290 -2.92 26.37 12.29
N LEU A 291 -4.20 26.08 12.54
CA LEU A 291 -4.76 25.93 13.88
C LEU A 291 -4.07 24.78 14.64
N LYS A 292 -3.76 23.67 13.97
CA LYS A 292 -3.05 22.55 14.56
C LYS A 292 -1.59 22.88 14.90
N THR A 293 -0.93 23.68 14.07
CA THR A 293 0.43 24.16 14.33
C THR A 293 0.43 25.15 15.50
N ILE A 294 -0.50 26.09 15.56
CA ILE A 294 -0.63 27.05 16.67
C ILE A 294 -0.93 26.33 17.99
N SER A 295 -1.81 25.31 18.00
CA SER A 295 -2.11 24.53 19.20
C SER A 295 -0.91 23.72 19.71
N MET A 296 0.00 23.30 18.83
CA MET A 296 1.24 22.62 19.22
C MET A 296 2.30 23.59 19.80
N TRP A 297 2.27 24.87 19.44
CA TRP A 297 3.18 25.90 19.95
C TRP A 297 2.66 26.58 21.23
N GLY A 298 1.36 26.46 21.51
CA GLY A 298 0.73 27.03 22.73
C GLY A 298 0.73 26.09 23.94
N MET A 299 1.34 24.93 23.88
CA MET A 299 1.51 23.97 24.98
C MET A 299 2.98 23.77 25.38
N GLY A 300 3.88 24.73 25.10
CA GLY A 300 5.27 24.75 25.53
C GLY A 300 5.48 25.72 26.67
#